data_9d32bd04639baaf004e2888b41bf51cf
#
_entry.id   9d32bd04639baaf004e2888b41bf51cf
#
_cell.length_a   1.000
_cell.length_b   1.000
_cell.length_c   1.000
_cell.angle_alpha   90.00
_cell.angle_beta   90.00
_cell.angle_gamma   90.00
#
_symmetry.space_group_name_H-M   'P 1'
#
loop_
_entity.id
_entity.type
_entity.pdbx_description
1 polymer ?
#
loop_
_entity_poly.entity_id
_entity_poly.type
_entity_poly.pdbx_seq_one_letter_code
_entity_poly.pdbx_strand_id
1 'polypeptide(L)'
;MSQQHPIVAVTGSSGAGLSTIRHAFKFIFERLNIKPAIVHGDGFRRYTDRQFAALLAEARGSGRNISWFGPECNHFQELESFFRTYGECGSGVIRQYAHTAEHGEKLGVPPGEFTPWAPLPPGSDLLFYEGQHGGLVSNTWTRRKVDSRHFPPEIDRRVGRPGIDVAQHVDLLIGVAPAINLEWIQKIHRDCKKGICTPEESVETILRRMDDYIHYIVPQFGLTDINIQRMPLVDTSDPFIARDVPLADESLCVIHFRDR
;
A
#
# COMPACT_ATOMS: atom_id res chain seq x y z
N MET A 1 16.48 -4.44 14.29
CA MET A 1 16.09 -5.75 13.68
C MET A 1 15.71 -6.70 14.82
N SER A 2 14.48 -7.21 14.80
CA SER A 2 14.05 -8.22 15.77
C SER A 2 14.52 -9.60 15.28
N GLN A 3 15.39 -10.26 16.03
CA GLN A 3 15.81 -11.63 15.71
C GLN A 3 14.71 -12.67 15.99
N GLN A 4 13.72 -12.33 16.84
CA GLN A 4 12.67 -13.24 17.27
C GLN A 4 11.36 -13.10 16.51
N HIS A 5 11.05 -11.90 16.04
CA HIS A 5 9.78 -11.58 15.36
C HIS A 5 10.04 -10.73 14.12
N PRO A 6 10.67 -11.30 13.06
CA PRO A 6 11.03 -10.54 11.88
C PRO A 6 9.80 -10.06 11.10
N ILE A 7 9.95 -8.89 10.47
CA ILE A 7 8.90 -8.23 9.70
C ILE A 7 9.37 -8.08 8.26
N VAL A 8 8.65 -8.72 7.35
CA VAL A 8 8.76 -8.52 5.90
C VAL A 8 7.57 -7.69 5.44
N ALA A 9 7.82 -6.51 4.92
CA ALA A 9 6.78 -5.64 4.40
C ALA A 9 6.90 -5.44 2.90
N VAL A 10 5.79 -5.62 2.19
CA VAL A 10 5.65 -5.30 0.77
C VAL A 10 4.81 -4.03 0.66
N THR A 11 5.38 -3.00 0.05
CA THR A 11 4.72 -1.72 -0.15
C THR A 11 4.58 -1.36 -1.63
N GLY A 12 3.47 -0.72 -1.97
CA GLY A 12 3.20 -0.25 -3.34
C GLY A 12 1.77 0.22 -3.48
N SER A 13 1.48 0.90 -4.57
CA SER A 13 0.13 1.36 -4.85
C SER A 13 -0.79 0.25 -5.36
N SER A 14 -2.09 0.52 -5.30
CA SER A 14 -3.11 -0.38 -5.85
C SER A 14 -3.03 -0.40 -7.38
N GLY A 15 -2.55 -1.48 -7.96
CA GLY A 15 -2.32 -1.62 -9.40
C GLY A 15 -0.87 -1.93 -9.74
N ALA A 16 0.07 -1.72 -8.80
CA ALA A 16 1.48 -2.01 -9.01
C ALA A 16 1.82 -3.51 -9.11
N GLY A 17 0.90 -4.41 -8.70
CA GLY A 17 1.12 -5.85 -8.77
C GLY A 17 1.41 -6.52 -7.42
N LEU A 18 1.02 -5.90 -6.31
CA LEU A 18 1.21 -6.45 -4.96
C LEU A 18 0.73 -7.90 -4.82
N SER A 19 -0.44 -8.23 -5.38
CA SER A 19 -0.99 -9.59 -5.33
C SER A 19 -0.09 -10.64 -5.98
N THR A 20 0.64 -10.28 -7.03
CA THR A 20 1.61 -11.17 -7.69
C THR A 20 2.77 -11.48 -6.75
N ILE A 21 3.27 -10.47 -6.06
CA ILE A 21 4.35 -10.64 -5.08
C ILE A 21 3.88 -11.50 -3.91
N ARG A 22 2.66 -11.28 -3.40
CA ARG A 22 2.08 -12.13 -2.36
C ARG A 22 2.03 -13.60 -2.78
N HIS A 23 1.60 -13.90 -4.02
CA HIS A 23 1.58 -15.28 -4.51
C HIS A 23 2.99 -15.89 -4.56
N ALA A 24 4.00 -15.14 -5.03
CA ALA A 24 5.38 -15.61 -5.03
C ALA A 24 5.89 -15.91 -3.61
N PHE A 25 5.61 -15.02 -2.65
CA PHE A 25 6.01 -15.25 -1.25
C PHE A 25 5.28 -16.43 -0.62
N LYS A 26 4.02 -16.69 -0.99
CA LYS A 26 3.32 -17.90 -0.53
C LYS A 26 4.09 -19.16 -0.90
N PHE A 27 4.54 -19.30 -2.14
CA PHE A 27 5.38 -20.44 -2.55
C PHE A 27 6.71 -20.51 -1.80
N ILE A 28 7.35 -19.36 -1.55
CA ILE A 28 8.59 -19.31 -0.78
C ILE A 28 8.35 -19.81 0.65
N PHE A 29 7.31 -19.32 1.32
CA PHE A 29 6.97 -19.72 2.68
C PHE A 29 6.62 -21.20 2.78
N GLU A 30 5.82 -21.72 1.84
CA GLU A 30 5.48 -23.15 1.78
C GLU A 30 6.75 -23.99 1.59
N ARG A 31 7.64 -23.61 0.66
CA ARG A 31 8.89 -24.33 0.38
C ARG A 31 9.86 -24.32 1.56
N LEU A 32 9.90 -23.25 2.32
CA LEU A 32 10.78 -23.07 3.48
C LEU A 32 10.13 -23.52 4.80
N ASN A 33 8.88 -24.02 4.75
CA ASN A 33 8.09 -24.37 5.93
C ASN A 33 7.97 -23.22 6.95
N ILE A 34 7.82 -21.98 6.46
CA ILE A 34 7.63 -20.78 7.26
C ILE A 34 6.12 -20.53 7.45
N LYS A 35 5.70 -20.22 8.65
CA LYS A 35 4.32 -19.86 9.01
C LYS A 35 4.20 -18.33 9.16
N PRO A 36 3.87 -17.57 8.11
CA PRO A 36 3.73 -16.12 8.22
C PRO A 36 2.42 -15.74 8.88
N ALA A 37 2.44 -14.67 9.69
CA ALA A 37 1.26 -13.87 9.97
C ALA A 37 1.03 -12.94 8.78
N ILE A 38 0.04 -13.23 7.95
CA ILE A 38 -0.27 -12.41 6.77
C ILE A 38 -1.24 -11.30 7.17
N VAL A 39 -0.82 -10.04 6.96
CA VAL A 39 -1.60 -8.85 7.30
C VAL A 39 -1.72 -7.92 6.11
N HIS A 40 -2.96 -7.55 5.80
CA HIS A 40 -3.27 -6.63 4.70
C HIS A 40 -3.45 -5.20 5.22
N GLY A 41 -2.77 -4.24 4.58
CA GLY A 41 -2.80 -2.84 4.95
C GLY A 41 -4.18 -2.18 4.87
N ASP A 42 -5.07 -2.73 4.06
CA ASP A 42 -6.45 -2.24 3.97
C ASP A 42 -7.22 -2.34 5.28
N GLY A 43 -6.81 -3.23 6.19
CA GLY A 43 -7.36 -3.30 7.55
C GLY A 43 -7.09 -2.04 8.39
N PHE A 44 -6.11 -1.22 8.00
CA PHE A 44 -5.77 0.03 8.69
C PHE A 44 -6.41 1.28 8.06
N ARG A 45 -7.32 1.13 7.07
CA ARG A 45 -8.14 2.24 6.59
C ARG A 45 -9.11 2.69 7.67
N ARG A 46 -9.49 4.00 7.71
CA ARG A 46 -10.45 4.53 8.68
C ARG A 46 -11.88 4.26 8.31
N TYR A 47 -12.20 4.25 7.02
CA TYR A 47 -13.55 4.33 6.50
C TYR A 47 -13.90 3.08 5.69
N THR A 48 -15.14 2.65 5.81
CA THR A 48 -15.78 1.72 4.87
C THR A 48 -15.94 2.40 3.51
N ASP A 49 -16.20 1.64 2.45
CA ASP A 49 -16.44 2.22 1.12
C ASP A 49 -17.57 3.24 1.12
N ARG A 50 -18.66 2.95 1.84
CA ARG A 50 -19.80 3.85 1.98
C ARG A 50 -19.44 5.16 2.71
N GLN A 51 -18.70 5.05 3.80
CA GLN A 51 -18.24 6.21 4.57
C GLN A 51 -17.28 7.07 3.76
N PHE A 52 -16.35 6.42 3.03
CA PHE A 52 -15.41 7.13 2.17
C PHE A 52 -16.10 7.86 1.02
N ALA A 53 -17.12 7.25 0.40
CA ALA A 53 -17.91 7.89 -0.66
C ALA A 53 -18.62 9.16 -0.15
N ALA A 54 -19.21 9.11 1.05
CA ALA A 54 -19.82 10.28 1.68
C ALA A 54 -18.81 11.38 2.00
N LEU A 55 -17.66 11.01 2.59
CA LEU A 55 -16.56 11.93 2.89
C LEU A 55 -15.98 12.57 1.62
N LEU A 56 -15.87 11.81 0.54
CA LEU A 56 -15.41 12.32 -0.75
C LEU A 56 -16.36 13.34 -1.36
N ALA A 57 -17.67 13.10 -1.26
CA ALA A 57 -18.69 14.04 -1.73
C ALA A 57 -18.62 15.38 -0.96
N GLU A 58 -18.45 15.31 0.37
CA GLU A 58 -18.27 16.50 1.23
C GLU A 58 -16.97 17.25 0.88
N ALA A 59 -15.87 16.52 0.73
CA ALA A 59 -14.57 17.11 0.40
C ALA A 59 -14.57 17.86 -0.93
N ARG A 60 -15.24 17.29 -1.96
CA ARG A 60 -15.42 17.96 -3.26
C ARG A 60 -16.18 19.27 -3.11
N GLY A 61 -17.24 19.31 -2.33
CA GLY A 61 -18.01 20.54 -2.07
C GLY A 61 -17.22 21.63 -1.36
N SER A 62 -16.18 21.27 -0.60
CA SER A 62 -15.33 22.20 0.15
C SER A 62 -13.95 22.44 -0.50
N GLY A 63 -13.69 21.93 -1.70
CA GLY A 63 -12.41 22.05 -2.39
C GLY A 63 -11.26 21.29 -1.70
N ARG A 64 -11.55 20.39 -0.76
CA ARG A 64 -10.54 19.53 -0.10
C ARG A 64 -10.25 18.30 -0.96
N ASN A 65 -8.98 17.90 -0.97
CA ASN A 65 -8.55 16.66 -1.59
C ASN A 65 -8.33 15.59 -0.53
N ILE A 66 -8.94 14.43 -0.70
CA ILE A 66 -8.77 13.25 0.15
C ILE A 66 -8.54 12.01 -0.70
N SER A 67 -7.72 11.09 -0.22
CA SER A 67 -7.48 9.81 -0.89
C SER A 67 -7.19 8.69 0.10
N TRP A 68 -7.21 7.46 -0.40
CA TRP A 68 -6.78 6.29 0.37
C TRP A 68 -5.26 6.27 0.67
N PHE A 69 -4.47 7.20 0.13
CA PHE A 69 -3.04 7.31 0.42
C PHE A 69 -2.76 8.21 1.62
N GLY A 70 -3.65 9.15 1.91
CA GLY A 70 -3.44 10.19 2.91
C GLY A 70 -3.79 9.80 4.35
N PRO A 71 -3.35 10.62 5.31
CA PRO A 71 -3.54 10.38 6.74
C PRO A 71 -4.99 10.50 7.22
N GLU A 72 -5.83 11.23 6.48
CA GLU A 72 -7.25 11.35 6.80
C GLU A 72 -7.97 10.00 6.70
N CYS A 73 -7.52 9.15 5.76
CA CYS A 73 -8.19 7.88 5.44
C CYS A 73 -7.53 6.66 6.06
N ASN A 74 -6.45 6.82 6.82
CA ASN A 74 -5.68 5.72 7.38
C ASN A 74 -5.35 5.90 8.87
N HIS A 75 -5.28 4.81 9.58
CA HIS A 75 -4.83 4.71 10.97
C HIS A 75 -3.30 4.53 11.02
N PHE A 76 -2.54 5.56 10.69
CA PHE A 76 -1.08 5.46 10.58
C PHE A 76 -0.39 5.20 11.93
N GLN A 77 -0.91 5.77 13.03
CA GLN A 77 -0.39 5.54 14.37
C GLN A 77 -0.59 4.09 14.81
N GLU A 78 -1.76 3.55 14.52
CA GLU A 78 -2.10 2.16 14.81
C GLU A 78 -1.26 1.20 13.98
N LEU A 79 -0.98 1.55 12.71
CA LEU A 79 -0.09 0.77 11.83
C LEU A 79 1.34 0.74 12.40
N GLU A 80 1.92 1.89 12.76
CA GLU A 80 3.24 1.98 13.36
C GLU A 80 3.31 1.22 14.69
N SER A 81 2.30 1.39 15.55
CA SER A 81 2.19 0.70 16.82
C SER A 81 2.10 -0.82 16.64
N PHE A 82 1.36 -1.28 15.64
CA PHE A 82 1.26 -2.70 15.30
C PHE A 82 2.62 -3.28 14.90
N PHE A 83 3.36 -2.62 14.01
CA PHE A 83 4.69 -3.08 13.59
C PHE A 83 5.67 -3.13 14.75
N ARG A 84 5.70 -2.08 15.56
CA ARG A 84 6.53 -2.05 16.77
C ARG A 84 6.20 -3.19 17.72
N THR A 85 4.93 -3.35 18.07
CA THR A 85 4.48 -4.38 19.02
C THR A 85 4.78 -5.78 18.49
N TYR A 86 4.56 -6.02 17.19
CA TYR A 86 4.91 -7.31 16.60
C TYR A 86 6.42 -7.59 16.69
N GLY A 87 7.26 -6.63 16.33
CA GLY A 87 8.72 -6.77 16.42
C GLY A 87 9.22 -7.01 17.85
N GLU A 88 8.52 -6.48 18.86
CA GLU A 88 8.86 -6.65 20.28
C GLU A 88 8.41 -8.00 20.85
N CYS A 89 7.21 -8.49 20.51
CA CYS A 89 6.62 -9.64 21.18
C CYS A 89 5.83 -10.62 20.28
N GLY A 90 5.88 -10.48 18.96
CA GLY A 90 5.20 -11.38 18.02
C GLY A 90 3.67 -11.32 18.07
N SER A 91 3.12 -10.25 18.63
CA SER A 91 1.67 -10.06 18.79
C SER A 91 1.20 -8.72 18.24
N GLY A 92 -0.11 -8.53 18.17
CA GLY A 92 -0.70 -7.27 17.75
C GLY A 92 -2.21 -7.38 17.60
N VAL A 93 -2.83 -6.28 17.20
CA VAL A 93 -4.27 -6.21 16.94
C VAL A 93 -4.49 -5.81 15.50
N ILE A 94 -5.31 -6.58 14.80
CA ILE A 94 -5.61 -6.40 13.38
C ILE A 94 -7.12 -6.46 13.14
N ARG A 95 -7.54 -5.98 11.99
CA ARG A 95 -8.87 -6.27 11.41
C ARG A 95 -8.71 -6.53 9.92
N GLN A 96 -9.71 -7.14 9.32
CA GLN A 96 -9.71 -7.45 7.91
C GLN A 96 -10.78 -6.63 7.20
N TYR A 97 -10.51 -6.30 5.94
CA TYR A 97 -11.42 -5.58 5.08
C TYR A 97 -11.99 -6.52 4.01
N ALA A 98 -13.30 -6.55 3.86
CA ALA A 98 -13.98 -7.41 2.89
C ALA A 98 -14.05 -6.72 1.51
N HIS A 99 -13.22 -7.18 0.55
CA HIS A 99 -13.18 -6.60 -0.79
C HIS A 99 -14.29 -7.07 -1.73
N THR A 100 -14.79 -8.29 -1.52
CA THR A 100 -15.80 -8.94 -2.39
C THR A 100 -16.86 -9.62 -1.54
N ALA A 101 -18.00 -9.95 -2.15
CA ALA A 101 -19.07 -10.70 -1.48
C ALA A 101 -18.55 -12.05 -0.94
N GLU A 102 -17.80 -12.81 -1.74
CA GLU A 102 -17.20 -14.08 -1.31
C GLU A 102 -16.25 -13.91 -0.12
N HIS A 103 -15.44 -12.84 -0.13
CA HIS A 103 -14.53 -12.53 0.99
C HIS A 103 -15.33 -12.12 2.24
N GLY A 104 -16.40 -11.33 2.05
CA GLY A 104 -17.29 -10.93 3.12
C GLY A 104 -17.99 -12.11 3.79
N GLU A 105 -18.47 -13.08 3.02
CA GLU A 105 -19.07 -14.31 3.55
C GLU A 105 -18.08 -15.09 4.45
N LYS A 106 -16.80 -15.21 4.01
CA LYS A 106 -15.76 -15.87 4.82
C LYS A 106 -15.44 -15.12 6.12
N LEU A 107 -15.57 -13.78 6.10
CA LEU A 107 -15.26 -12.92 7.25
C LEU A 107 -16.47 -12.62 8.14
N GLY A 108 -17.67 -12.97 7.70
CA GLY A 108 -18.93 -12.66 8.41
C GLY A 108 -19.31 -11.17 8.39
N VAL A 109 -18.85 -10.43 7.38
CA VAL A 109 -19.16 -9.00 7.20
C VAL A 109 -19.52 -8.67 5.76
N PRO A 110 -20.33 -7.65 5.47
CA PRO A 110 -20.63 -7.22 4.10
C PRO A 110 -19.37 -6.78 3.33
N PRO A 111 -19.38 -6.84 1.98
CA PRO A 111 -18.32 -6.23 1.17
C PRO A 111 -18.24 -4.73 1.43
N GLY A 112 -17.03 -4.19 1.47
CA GLY A 112 -16.76 -2.80 1.79
C GLY A 112 -16.71 -2.48 3.29
N GLU A 113 -16.84 -3.49 4.15
CA GLU A 113 -16.85 -3.36 5.62
C GLU A 113 -15.61 -4.03 6.25
N PHE A 114 -15.43 -3.79 7.55
CA PHE A 114 -14.35 -4.36 8.35
C PHE A 114 -14.85 -5.39 9.35
N THR A 115 -14.04 -6.39 9.65
CA THR A 115 -14.22 -7.16 10.88
C THR A 115 -13.95 -6.28 12.11
N PRO A 116 -14.41 -6.66 13.30
CA PRO A 116 -13.92 -6.06 14.53
C PRO A 116 -12.39 -6.18 14.65
N TRP A 117 -11.77 -5.26 15.39
CA TRP A 117 -10.37 -5.41 15.79
C TRP A 117 -10.21 -6.63 16.69
N ALA A 118 -9.24 -7.49 16.37
CA ALA A 118 -8.99 -8.73 17.09
C ALA A 118 -7.48 -9.00 17.23
N PRO A 119 -7.06 -9.72 18.27
CA PRO A 119 -5.67 -10.14 18.39
C PRO A 119 -5.21 -10.96 17.19
N LEU A 120 -3.96 -10.74 16.77
CA LEU A 120 -3.30 -11.57 15.78
C LEU A 120 -3.14 -13.00 16.34
N PRO A 121 -3.49 -14.04 15.57
CA PRO A 121 -3.27 -15.42 15.99
C PRO A 121 -1.78 -15.67 16.35
N PRO A 122 -1.49 -16.32 17.47
CA PRO A 122 -0.12 -16.58 17.89
C PRO A 122 0.56 -17.69 17.07
N GLY A 123 1.89 -17.77 17.15
CA GLY A 123 2.67 -18.87 16.59
C GLY A 123 3.08 -18.68 15.13
N SER A 124 3.20 -17.45 14.68
CA SER A 124 3.84 -17.10 13.41
C SER A 124 5.35 -16.99 13.55
N ASP A 125 6.08 -17.40 12.52
CA ASP A 125 7.54 -17.29 12.44
C ASP A 125 7.98 -15.86 12.04
N LEU A 126 7.12 -15.15 11.31
CA LEU A 126 7.34 -13.77 10.88
C LEU A 126 6.00 -13.06 10.59
N LEU A 127 6.04 -11.74 10.55
CA LEU A 127 5.00 -10.91 9.96
C LEU A 127 5.27 -10.72 8.48
N PHE A 128 4.28 -11.03 7.64
CA PHE A 128 4.25 -10.63 6.24
C PHE A 128 3.14 -9.61 6.02
N TYR A 129 3.54 -8.35 5.87
CA TYR A 129 2.61 -7.26 5.58
C TYR A 129 2.57 -6.97 4.08
N GLU A 130 1.37 -6.78 3.54
CA GLU A 130 1.14 -6.31 2.17
C GLU A 130 0.21 -5.11 2.19
N GLY A 131 0.67 -3.97 1.66
CA GLY A 131 -0.19 -2.78 1.62
C GLY A 131 0.47 -1.54 1.02
N GLN A 132 -0.25 -0.44 1.07
CA GLN A 132 0.21 0.82 0.50
C GLN A 132 1.24 1.54 1.39
N HIS A 133 1.32 1.22 2.66
CA HIS A 133 2.04 1.98 3.68
C HIS A 133 3.06 1.15 4.47
N GLY A 134 3.57 0.04 3.89
CA GLY A 134 4.50 -0.87 4.57
C GLY A 134 5.85 -0.24 4.95
N GLY A 135 6.25 0.83 4.27
CA GLY A 135 7.45 1.60 4.57
C GLY A 135 7.15 3.08 4.87
N LEU A 136 5.92 3.39 5.29
CA LEU A 136 5.49 4.77 5.51
C LEU A 136 6.40 5.51 6.48
N VAL A 137 6.84 6.69 6.04
CA VAL A 137 7.50 7.70 6.87
C VAL A 137 6.77 9.02 6.64
N SER A 138 6.26 9.61 7.72
CA SER A 138 5.52 10.88 7.70
C SER A 138 6.04 11.78 8.80
N ASN A 139 6.23 13.05 8.51
CA ASN A 139 6.71 14.08 9.45
C ASN A 139 8.11 13.79 10.07
N THR A 140 8.89 12.88 9.50
CA THR A 140 10.21 12.47 10.03
C THR A 140 11.35 12.64 9.03
N TRP A 141 11.08 13.22 7.89
CA TRP A 141 12.05 13.41 6.79
C TRP A 141 13.36 14.04 7.23
N THR A 142 13.30 14.98 8.17
CA THR A 142 14.47 15.65 8.73
C THR A 142 15.31 14.78 9.64
N ARG A 143 14.77 13.68 10.15
CA ARG A 143 15.48 12.77 11.06
C ARG A 143 16.25 11.67 10.34
N ARG A 144 15.79 11.27 9.16
CA ARG A 144 16.50 10.35 8.29
C ARG A 144 17.31 11.16 7.27
N LYS A 145 18.53 10.72 6.99
CA LYS A 145 19.32 11.21 5.83
C LYS A 145 18.70 10.64 4.54
N VAL A 146 17.45 10.89 4.30
CA VAL A 146 16.81 10.58 3.02
C VAL A 146 17.28 11.65 2.05
N ASP A 147 17.67 11.26 0.85
CA ASP A 147 18.13 12.18 -0.17
C ASP A 147 17.00 13.18 -0.49
N SER A 148 17.17 14.41 0.00
CA SER A 148 16.18 15.50 -0.10
C SER A 148 15.83 15.87 -1.54
N ARG A 149 16.59 15.39 -2.53
CA ARG A 149 16.30 15.64 -3.95
C ARG A 149 14.97 15.05 -4.41
N HIS A 150 14.44 14.05 -3.68
CA HIS A 150 13.18 13.40 -4.00
C HIS A 150 11.99 13.94 -3.21
N PHE A 151 12.21 14.91 -2.33
CA PHE A 151 11.18 15.44 -1.45
C PHE A 151 11.11 16.96 -1.55
N PRO A 152 9.97 17.51 -1.99
CA PRO A 152 9.76 18.95 -1.98
C PRO A 152 9.90 19.51 -0.54
N PRO A 153 10.57 20.64 -0.34
CA PRO A 153 10.77 21.23 1.00
C PRO A 153 9.49 21.69 1.71
N GLU A 154 8.35 21.68 1.02
CA GLU A 154 7.06 22.15 1.55
C GLU A 154 6.21 21.07 2.20
N ILE A 155 6.76 19.89 2.45
CA ILE A 155 6.02 18.64 2.67
C ILE A 155 5.17 18.64 3.93
N ASP A 156 5.42 19.41 4.96
CA ASP A 156 4.56 19.28 6.13
C ASP A 156 4.32 20.59 6.89
N ARG A 157 3.20 21.21 6.57
CA ARG A 157 2.64 22.31 7.36
C ARG A 157 2.13 21.86 8.74
N ARG A 158 2.24 20.58 9.07
CA ARG A 158 1.90 19.98 10.38
C ARG A 158 3.12 19.87 11.29
N VAL A 159 4.01 20.85 11.18
CA VAL A 159 5.19 20.99 12.05
C VAL A 159 4.73 20.95 13.51
N GLY A 160 5.25 20.00 14.28
CA GLY A 160 4.98 19.85 15.70
C GLY A 160 4.24 18.57 16.13
N ARG A 161 3.76 17.75 15.20
CA ARG A 161 3.27 16.39 15.53
C ARG A 161 4.40 15.38 15.51
N PRO A 162 4.40 14.37 16.40
CA PRO A 162 5.35 13.27 16.34
C PRO A 162 5.27 12.63 14.95
N GLY A 163 6.44 12.44 14.31
CA GLY A 163 6.49 11.75 13.02
C GLY A 163 6.15 10.27 13.18
N ILE A 164 5.65 9.68 12.10
CA ILE A 164 5.37 8.25 11.98
C ILE A 164 6.45 7.65 11.11
N ASP A 165 7.06 6.56 11.56
CA ASP A 165 8.12 5.86 10.85
C ASP A 165 7.92 4.35 10.94
N VAL A 166 7.08 3.80 10.05
CA VAL A 166 6.82 2.37 9.96
C VAL A 166 8.08 1.62 9.50
N ALA A 167 8.84 2.20 8.56
CA ALA A 167 10.00 1.55 7.97
C ALA A 167 11.12 1.23 8.99
N GLN A 168 11.19 1.94 10.12
CA GLN A 168 12.18 1.65 11.18
C GLN A 168 11.96 0.30 11.85
N HIS A 169 10.74 -0.26 11.78
CA HIS A 169 10.37 -1.53 12.40
C HIS A 169 10.44 -2.71 11.42
N VAL A 170 10.78 -2.47 10.14
CA VAL A 170 10.78 -3.49 9.08
C VAL A 170 12.18 -4.06 8.92
N ASP A 171 12.29 -5.39 8.89
CA ASP A 171 13.56 -6.10 8.67
C ASP A 171 13.88 -6.26 7.18
N LEU A 172 12.85 -6.45 6.34
CA LEU A 172 12.97 -6.48 4.88
C LEU A 172 11.82 -5.69 4.24
N LEU A 173 12.12 -4.55 3.66
CA LEU A 173 11.16 -3.72 2.95
C LEU A 173 11.27 -3.91 1.45
N ILE A 174 10.20 -4.41 0.83
CA ILE A 174 10.10 -4.65 -0.60
C ILE A 174 9.16 -3.63 -1.23
N GLY A 175 9.65 -2.85 -2.18
CA GLY A 175 8.86 -1.91 -2.97
C GLY A 175 8.40 -2.55 -4.27
N VAL A 176 7.09 -2.50 -4.54
CA VAL A 176 6.56 -2.77 -5.88
C VAL A 176 6.40 -1.43 -6.56
N ALA A 177 7.50 -0.98 -7.19
CA ALA A 177 7.58 0.32 -7.82
C ALA A 177 6.91 0.27 -9.20
N PRO A 178 5.85 1.04 -9.44
CA PRO A 178 5.15 0.97 -10.71
C PRO A 178 5.91 1.68 -11.83
N ALA A 179 5.78 1.19 -13.07
CA ALA A 179 5.85 2.06 -14.22
C ALA A 179 4.53 2.84 -14.23
N ILE A 180 4.56 4.13 -13.94
CA ILE A 180 3.34 4.91 -13.59
C ILE A 180 2.25 4.82 -14.66
N ASN A 181 2.61 4.89 -15.93
CA ASN A 181 1.66 4.78 -17.03
C ASN A 181 0.99 3.41 -17.06
N LEU A 182 1.75 2.33 -16.84
CA LEU A 182 1.21 0.98 -16.77
C LEU A 182 0.25 0.81 -15.58
N GLU A 183 0.58 1.38 -14.42
CA GLU A 183 -0.31 1.37 -13.26
C GLU A 183 -1.64 2.05 -13.55
N TRP A 184 -1.61 3.21 -14.22
CA TRP A 184 -2.81 3.96 -14.57
C TRP A 184 -3.68 3.21 -15.58
N ILE A 185 -3.08 2.65 -16.63
CA ILE A 185 -3.77 1.78 -17.59
C ILE A 185 -4.46 0.62 -16.86
N GLN A 186 -3.72 -0.12 -16.03
CA GLN A 186 -4.26 -1.25 -15.28
C GLN A 186 -5.39 -0.85 -14.33
N LYS A 187 -5.27 0.31 -13.68
CA LYS A 187 -6.30 0.82 -12.80
C LYS A 187 -7.58 1.16 -13.56
N ILE A 188 -7.48 1.93 -14.66
CA ILE A 188 -8.63 2.33 -15.46
C ILE A 188 -9.37 1.08 -15.97
N HIS A 189 -8.66 0.15 -16.61
CA HIS A 189 -9.27 -1.08 -17.12
C HIS A 189 -9.91 -1.94 -16.04
N ARG A 190 -9.26 -2.10 -14.89
CA ARG A 190 -9.79 -2.87 -13.77
C ARG A 190 -11.08 -2.28 -13.21
N ASP A 191 -11.10 -0.97 -13.00
CA ASP A 191 -12.21 -0.29 -12.35
C ASP A 191 -13.41 -0.20 -13.31
N CYS A 192 -13.18 0.05 -14.60
CA CYS A 192 -14.22 0.02 -15.62
C CYS A 192 -14.78 -1.39 -15.86
N LYS A 193 -13.93 -2.41 -15.94
CA LYS A 193 -14.36 -3.81 -16.10
C LYS A 193 -15.22 -4.29 -14.94
N LYS A 194 -14.98 -3.79 -13.74
CA LYS A 194 -15.80 -4.09 -12.55
C LYS A 194 -17.07 -3.25 -12.46
N GLY A 195 -17.30 -2.32 -13.39
CA GLY A 195 -18.43 -1.41 -13.35
C GLY A 195 -18.40 -0.42 -12.17
N ILE A 196 -17.22 -0.15 -11.62
CA ILE A 196 -17.05 0.75 -10.47
C ILE A 196 -17.19 2.21 -10.91
N CYS A 197 -16.62 2.56 -12.06
CA CYS A 197 -16.63 3.92 -12.60
C CYS A 197 -16.41 3.93 -14.12
N THR A 198 -16.67 5.08 -14.75
CA THR A 198 -16.30 5.34 -16.15
C THR A 198 -14.79 5.60 -16.27
N PRO A 199 -14.22 5.54 -17.50
CA PRO A 199 -12.82 5.91 -17.73
C PRO A 199 -12.50 7.33 -17.22
N GLU A 200 -13.37 8.30 -17.49
CA GLU A 200 -13.20 9.71 -17.10
C GLU A 200 -13.18 9.86 -15.57
N GLU A 201 -14.07 9.19 -14.85
CA GLU A 201 -14.10 9.17 -13.38
C GLU A 201 -12.86 8.49 -12.80
N SER A 202 -12.34 7.46 -13.47
CA SER A 202 -11.10 6.80 -13.06
C SER A 202 -9.90 7.74 -13.23
N VAL A 203 -9.82 8.44 -14.35
CA VAL A 203 -8.77 9.46 -14.62
C VAL A 203 -8.84 10.59 -13.60
N GLU A 204 -10.03 11.16 -13.34
CA GLU A 204 -10.20 12.18 -12.31
C GLU A 204 -9.71 11.68 -10.94
N THR A 205 -10.05 10.43 -10.59
CA THR A 205 -9.60 9.82 -9.34
C THR A 205 -8.10 9.64 -9.29
N ILE A 206 -7.44 9.30 -10.38
CA ILE A 206 -5.98 9.18 -10.46
C ILE A 206 -5.35 10.55 -10.21
N LEU A 207 -5.74 11.55 -10.97
CA LEU A 207 -5.16 12.91 -10.90
C LEU A 207 -5.37 13.53 -9.52
N ARG A 208 -6.55 13.39 -8.96
CA ARG A 208 -6.90 13.91 -7.63
C ARG A 208 -6.03 13.32 -6.51
N ARG A 209 -5.59 12.06 -6.63
CA ARG A 209 -4.78 11.37 -5.62
C ARG A 209 -3.29 11.62 -5.73
N MET A 210 -2.82 12.29 -6.79
CA MET A 210 -1.39 12.42 -7.07
C MET A 210 -0.63 13.17 -5.98
N ASP A 211 -1.25 14.15 -5.33
CA ASP A 211 -0.64 14.86 -4.22
C ASP A 211 -0.29 13.92 -3.06
N ASP A 212 -1.27 13.16 -2.57
CA ASP A 212 -1.05 12.16 -1.53
C ASP A 212 -0.13 11.01 -2.00
N TYR A 213 -0.18 10.64 -3.28
CA TYR A 213 0.71 9.64 -3.85
C TYR A 213 2.18 10.06 -3.74
N ILE A 214 2.48 11.32 -4.11
CA ILE A 214 3.82 11.89 -4.02
C ILE A 214 4.29 11.98 -2.57
N HIS A 215 3.39 12.31 -1.63
CA HIS A 215 3.74 12.53 -0.23
C HIS A 215 3.84 11.24 0.60
N TYR A 216 3.02 10.22 0.32
CA TYR A 216 2.89 9.04 1.18
C TYR A 216 3.31 7.72 0.52
N ILE A 217 3.31 7.63 -0.82
CA ILE A 217 3.66 6.40 -1.53
C ILE A 217 5.09 6.46 -2.10
N VAL A 218 5.38 7.46 -2.92
CA VAL A 218 6.69 7.60 -3.59
C VAL A 218 7.88 7.56 -2.63
N PRO A 219 7.84 8.22 -1.47
CA PRO A 219 8.97 8.27 -0.56
C PRO A 219 9.40 6.90 -0.03
N GLN A 220 8.47 5.97 0.09
CA GLN A 220 8.74 4.63 0.59
C GLN A 220 9.73 3.87 -0.30
N PHE A 221 9.69 4.09 -1.63
CA PHE A 221 10.60 3.45 -2.58
C PHE A 221 12.07 3.85 -2.39
N GLY A 222 12.32 4.99 -1.76
CA GLY A 222 13.65 5.41 -1.32
C GLY A 222 14.19 4.66 -0.11
N LEU A 223 13.35 3.93 0.62
CA LEU A 223 13.68 3.23 1.86
C LEU A 223 13.72 1.71 1.70
N THR A 224 13.28 1.18 0.57
CA THR A 224 13.21 -0.26 0.31
C THR A 224 14.59 -0.90 0.20
N ASP A 225 14.68 -2.17 0.58
CA ASP A 225 15.84 -3.03 0.35
C ASP A 225 15.82 -3.62 -1.05
N ILE A 226 14.62 -3.94 -1.53
CA ILE A 226 14.39 -4.52 -2.85
C ILE A 226 13.29 -3.72 -3.53
N ASN A 227 13.53 -3.29 -4.77
CA ASN A 227 12.48 -2.76 -5.64
C ASN A 227 12.19 -3.74 -6.76
N ILE A 228 10.92 -4.04 -6.94
CA ILE A 228 10.39 -4.87 -8.03
C ILE A 228 9.57 -3.98 -8.94
N GLN A 229 9.93 -3.94 -10.22
CA GLN A 229 9.25 -3.11 -11.21
C GLN A 229 8.86 -3.93 -12.43
N ARG A 230 7.59 -3.86 -12.82
CA ARG A 230 7.13 -4.33 -14.13
C ARG A 230 7.23 -3.19 -15.13
N MET A 231 8.04 -3.39 -16.18
CA MET A 231 8.27 -2.42 -17.24
C MET A 231 7.60 -2.91 -18.52
N PRO A 232 6.71 -2.13 -19.15
CA PRO A 232 6.12 -2.48 -20.43
C PRO A 232 7.17 -2.38 -21.54
N LEU A 233 7.12 -3.30 -22.50
CA LEU A 233 7.92 -3.31 -23.75
C LEU A 233 7.16 -2.70 -24.93
N VAL A 234 5.91 -2.31 -24.71
CA VAL A 234 5.02 -1.67 -25.68
C VAL A 234 4.78 -0.22 -25.29
N ASP A 235 4.28 0.55 -26.22
CA ASP A 235 3.99 1.97 -25.99
C ASP A 235 2.88 2.17 -24.94
N THR A 236 3.20 2.91 -23.89
CA THR A 236 2.28 3.31 -22.82
C THR A 236 2.32 4.83 -22.58
N SER A 237 2.73 5.60 -23.60
CA SER A 237 2.94 7.06 -23.49
C SER A 237 1.67 7.84 -23.16
N ASP A 238 0.51 7.35 -23.59
CA ASP A 238 -0.79 7.91 -23.20
C ASP A 238 -1.62 6.90 -22.42
N PRO A 239 -1.47 6.87 -21.09
CA PRO A 239 -2.16 5.89 -20.25
C PRO A 239 -3.68 6.10 -20.18
N PHE A 240 -4.19 7.26 -20.58
CA PHE A 240 -5.61 7.59 -20.46
C PHE A 240 -6.42 7.11 -21.68
N ILE A 241 -5.78 6.90 -22.82
CA ILE A 241 -6.41 6.41 -24.05
C ILE A 241 -5.97 5.00 -24.44
N ALA A 242 -5.08 4.37 -23.68
CA ALA A 242 -4.62 3.01 -23.96
C ALA A 242 -5.81 2.04 -24.00
N ARG A 243 -5.92 1.29 -25.10
CA ARG A 243 -7.06 0.38 -25.32
C ARG A 243 -6.94 -0.90 -24.53
N ASP A 244 -5.71 -1.40 -24.34
CA ASP A 244 -5.43 -2.68 -23.72
C ASP A 244 -4.37 -2.56 -22.63
N VAL A 245 -4.44 -3.48 -21.67
CA VAL A 245 -3.38 -3.63 -20.66
C VAL A 245 -2.27 -4.48 -21.26
N PRO A 246 -1.01 -4.04 -21.24
CA PRO A 246 0.12 -4.85 -21.71
C PRO A 246 0.13 -6.25 -21.06
N LEU A 247 0.33 -7.29 -21.84
CA LEU A 247 0.39 -8.67 -21.40
C LEU A 247 1.69 -8.97 -20.66
N ALA A 248 1.78 -10.16 -20.07
CA ALA A 248 2.97 -10.56 -19.32
C ALA A 248 4.22 -10.68 -20.20
N ASP A 249 4.08 -11.19 -21.40
CA ASP A 249 5.12 -11.32 -22.43
C ASP A 249 5.49 -9.98 -23.13
N GLU A 250 4.65 -8.95 -22.95
CA GLU A 250 4.91 -7.57 -23.36
C GLU A 250 5.54 -6.74 -22.23
N SER A 251 6.10 -7.38 -21.22
CA SER A 251 6.66 -6.70 -20.06
C SER A 251 7.91 -7.41 -19.52
N LEU A 252 8.82 -6.63 -18.97
CA LEU A 252 9.95 -7.13 -18.17
C LEU A 252 9.65 -6.93 -16.68
N CYS A 253 10.10 -7.89 -15.87
CA CYS A 253 10.16 -7.72 -14.41
C CYS A 253 11.61 -7.43 -14.02
N VAL A 254 11.86 -6.23 -13.50
CA VAL A 254 13.17 -5.81 -13.01
C VAL A 254 13.17 -5.90 -11.50
N ILE A 255 14.16 -6.59 -10.93
CA ILE A 255 14.37 -6.68 -9.49
C ILE A 255 15.69 -5.98 -9.18
N HIS A 256 15.61 -4.92 -8.39
CA HIS A 256 16.75 -4.14 -7.97
C HIS A 256 16.98 -4.33 -6.46
N PHE A 257 18.12 -4.94 -6.13
CA PHE A 257 18.62 -5.04 -4.76
C PHE A 257 19.43 -3.78 -4.45
N ARG A 258 19.19 -3.19 -3.31
CA ARG A 258 19.89 -1.97 -2.88
C ARG A 258 20.97 -2.35 -1.87
N ASP A 259 22.18 -1.88 -2.13
CA ASP A 259 23.26 -1.91 -1.13
C ASP A 259 22.94 -0.90 -0.03
N ARG A 260 22.95 -1.33 1.22
CA ARG A 260 22.78 -0.50 2.41
C ARG A 260 24.07 -0.33 3.17
#